data_822b3a54d392c67a53176f53647f5bdf
#
_entry.id   822b3a54d392c67a53176f53647f5bdf
#
_cell.length_a   1.000
_cell.length_b   1.000
_cell.length_c   1.000
_cell.angle_alpha   90.00
_cell.angle_beta   90.00
_cell.angle_gamma   90.00
#
_symmetry.space_group_name_H-M   'P 1'
#
loop_
_entity.id
_entity.type
_entity.pdbx_description
1 polymer ?
#
loop_
_entity_poly.entity_id
_entity_poly.type
_entity_poly.pdbx_seq_one_letter_code
_entity_poly.pdbx_strand_id
1 'polypeptide(L)'
;MNARNTYGTTLEQSERLLKMGLHPETANMVHATSDGKRVPAWSLARLVAIAFDQNGPDSVIHLYRHSNPFEDVIGFLDYQIERGFIKPEYLKQ
;
A
#
# COMPACT_ATOMS: atom_id res chain seq x y z
N MET A 1 -12.32 -18.83 6.85
CA MET A 1 -12.03 -18.38 6.43
C MET A 1 -11.45 -17.46 6.12
N ASN A 2 -11.14 -16.85 6.12
CA ASN A 2 -10.77 -15.84 5.62
C ASN A 2 -9.37 -15.57 5.47
N ALA A 3 -8.57 -16.52 5.24
CA ALA A 3 -7.18 -16.46 4.98
C ALA A 3 -6.87 -15.66 3.77
N ARG A 4 -7.83 -15.40 2.98
CA ARG A 4 -7.61 -14.69 1.75
C ARG A 4 -7.01 -13.32 1.95
N ASN A 5 -7.17 -12.74 3.11
CA ASN A 5 -6.62 -11.42 3.32
C ASN A 5 -5.13 -11.42 3.53
N THR A 6 -4.52 -12.59 3.61
CA THR A 6 -3.08 -12.64 3.73
C THR A 6 -2.36 -12.34 2.42
N TYR A 7 -3.09 -12.30 1.31
CA TYR A 7 -2.44 -12.12 0.01
C TYR A 7 -2.42 -10.69 -0.47
N GLY A 8 -3.34 -9.87 -0.03
CA GLY A 8 -3.39 -8.49 -0.50
C GLY A 8 -4.12 -7.60 0.48
N THR A 9 -4.12 -6.32 0.17
CA THR A 9 -4.82 -5.35 1.00
C THR A 9 -6.31 -5.63 0.99
N THR A 10 -6.95 -5.37 2.12
CA THR A 10 -8.41 -5.43 2.19
C THR A 10 -9.00 -4.29 1.38
N LEU A 11 -10.31 -4.34 1.16
CA LEU A 11 -10.99 -3.26 0.46
C LEU A 11 -10.77 -1.93 1.18
N GLU A 12 -10.89 -1.94 2.50
CA GLU A 12 -10.71 -0.74 3.29
C GLU A 12 -9.28 -0.21 3.19
N GLN A 13 -8.30 -1.09 3.27
CA GLN A 13 -6.90 -0.70 3.13
C GLN A 13 -6.63 -0.16 1.74
N SER A 14 -7.21 -0.78 0.72
CA SER A 14 -7.05 -0.33 -0.65
C SER A 14 -7.58 1.08 -0.82
N GLU A 15 -8.73 1.36 -0.26
CA GLU A 15 -9.31 2.70 -0.34
C GLU A 15 -8.47 3.73 0.40
N ARG A 16 -7.87 3.34 1.53
CA ARG A 16 -6.97 4.23 2.25
C ARG A 16 -5.76 4.59 1.40
N LEU A 17 -5.18 3.60 0.72
CA LEU A 17 -4.00 3.85 -0.12
C LEU A 17 -4.33 4.81 -1.26
N LEU A 18 -5.50 4.65 -1.86
CA LEU A 18 -5.91 5.55 -2.92
C LEU A 18 -6.11 6.97 -2.38
N LYS A 19 -6.68 7.11 -1.19
CA LYS A 19 -6.85 8.42 -0.58
C LYS A 19 -5.54 9.09 -0.22
N MET A 20 -4.54 8.29 0.11
CA MET A 20 -3.21 8.82 0.41
C MET A 20 -2.53 9.36 -0.84
N GLY A 21 -3.04 9.03 -2.01
CA GLY A 21 -2.48 9.51 -3.27
C GLY A 21 -1.72 8.49 -4.06
N LEU A 22 -1.69 7.23 -3.63
CA LEU A 22 -0.98 6.20 -4.36
C LEU A 22 -1.69 5.95 -5.69
N HIS A 23 -0.91 5.90 -6.76
CA HIS A 23 -1.47 5.74 -8.09
C HIS A 23 -2.07 4.34 -8.25
N PRO A 24 -3.30 4.22 -8.73
CA PRO A 24 -3.94 2.90 -8.85
C PRO A 24 -3.19 1.95 -9.76
N GLU A 25 -2.42 2.47 -10.72
CA GLU A 25 -1.66 1.60 -11.60
C GLU A 25 -0.47 0.92 -10.91
N THR A 26 -0.12 1.34 -9.71
CA THR A 26 0.90 0.64 -8.94
C THR A 26 0.38 -0.66 -8.34
N ALA A 27 -0.93 -0.85 -8.34
CA ALA A 27 -1.53 -2.06 -7.78
C ALA A 27 -1.23 -3.27 -8.66
N ASN A 28 -1.08 -4.41 -8.03
CA ASN A 28 -0.87 -5.66 -8.76
C ASN A 28 -1.99 -6.65 -8.52
N MET A 29 -3.07 -6.23 -7.90
CA MET A 29 -4.22 -7.07 -7.63
C MET A 29 -5.48 -6.23 -7.76
N VAL A 30 -6.62 -6.88 -7.66
CA VAL A 30 -7.89 -6.18 -7.75
C VAL A 30 -8.92 -6.88 -6.87
N HIS A 31 -9.77 -6.07 -6.23
CA HIS A 31 -10.97 -6.56 -5.55
C HIS A 31 -12.16 -6.38 -6.47
N ALA A 32 -12.94 -7.43 -6.65
CA ALA A 32 -14.22 -7.33 -7.35
C ALA A 32 -15.30 -7.27 -6.29
N THR A 33 -16.05 -6.20 -6.26
CA THR A 33 -17.12 -6.04 -5.29
C THR A 33 -18.42 -6.64 -5.84
N SER A 34 -19.39 -6.84 -4.95
CA SER A 34 -20.64 -7.48 -5.34
C SER A 34 -21.44 -6.65 -6.33
N ASP A 35 -21.21 -5.34 -6.40
CA ASP A 35 -21.92 -4.49 -7.35
C ASP A 35 -21.16 -4.32 -8.66
N GLY A 36 -20.13 -5.12 -8.87
CA GLY A 36 -19.41 -5.10 -10.14
C GLY A 36 -18.25 -4.14 -10.22
N LYS A 37 -17.95 -3.42 -9.17
CA LYS A 37 -16.83 -2.51 -9.18
C LYS A 37 -15.51 -3.26 -9.01
N ARG A 38 -14.46 -2.68 -9.54
CA ARG A 38 -13.12 -3.23 -9.39
C ARG A 38 -12.27 -2.20 -8.69
N VAL A 39 -11.72 -2.58 -7.54
CA VAL A 39 -10.92 -1.68 -6.71
C VAL A 39 -9.48 -2.19 -6.70
N PRO A 40 -8.50 -1.34 -7.01
CA PRO A 40 -7.10 -1.78 -6.98
C PRO A 40 -6.71 -2.30 -5.61
N ALA A 41 -5.86 -3.31 -5.60
CA ALA A 41 -5.34 -3.88 -4.38
C ALA A 41 -3.86 -4.16 -4.57
N TRP A 42 -3.13 -4.28 -3.48
CA TRP A 42 -1.68 -4.46 -3.50
C TRP A 42 -1.31 -5.66 -2.64
N SER A 43 -0.41 -6.47 -3.15
CA SER A 43 0.21 -7.50 -2.31
C SER A 43 1.18 -6.83 -1.33
N LEU A 44 1.52 -7.53 -0.26
CA LEU A 44 2.49 -7.00 0.68
C LEU A 44 3.83 -6.75 -0.01
N ALA A 45 4.25 -7.69 -0.84
CA ALA A 45 5.52 -7.54 -1.55
C ALA A 45 5.51 -6.29 -2.44
N ARG A 46 4.38 -6.00 -3.07
CA ARG A 46 4.29 -4.82 -3.91
C ARG A 46 4.39 -3.54 -3.10
N LEU A 47 3.71 -3.49 -1.96
CA LEU A 47 3.78 -2.32 -1.08
C LEU A 47 5.19 -2.11 -0.54
N VAL A 48 5.85 -3.19 -0.16
CA VAL A 48 7.22 -3.11 0.33
C VAL A 48 8.14 -2.59 -0.77
N ALA A 49 7.96 -3.07 -2.00
CA ALA A 49 8.77 -2.61 -3.12
C ALA A 49 8.63 -1.11 -3.34
N ILE A 50 7.39 -0.60 -3.26
CA ILE A 50 7.16 0.83 -3.41
C ILE A 50 7.80 1.60 -2.25
N ALA A 51 7.62 1.10 -1.04
CA ALA A 51 8.14 1.78 0.14
C ALA A 51 9.65 1.87 0.13
N PHE A 52 10.32 0.85 -0.39
CA PHE A 52 11.78 0.84 -0.41
C PHE A 52 12.36 1.62 -1.60
N ASP A 53 11.56 1.88 -2.62
CA ASP A 53 12.02 2.65 -3.77
C ASP A 53 11.74 4.12 -3.51
N GLN A 54 12.49 4.69 -2.58
CA GLN A 54 12.22 6.01 -2.08
C GLN A 54 13.45 6.91 -2.19
N ASN A 55 13.22 8.19 -2.01
CA ASN A 55 14.29 9.19 -2.08
C ASN A 55 14.76 9.66 -0.71
N GLY A 56 14.19 9.13 0.34
CA GLY A 56 14.52 9.58 1.69
C GLY A 56 15.34 8.56 2.45
N PRO A 57 15.51 8.78 3.74
CA PRO A 57 16.28 7.86 4.57
C PRO A 57 15.63 6.50 4.67
N ASP A 58 16.46 5.50 4.83
CA ASP A 58 15.99 4.13 4.99
C ASP A 58 15.49 3.91 6.41
N SER A 59 14.25 3.51 6.54
CA SER A 59 13.65 3.24 7.84
C SER A 59 13.03 1.86 7.88
N VAL A 60 13.68 0.93 7.25
CA VAL A 60 13.19 -0.44 7.10
C VAL A 60 12.79 -1.07 8.43
N ILE A 61 13.48 -0.74 9.49
CA ILE A 61 13.21 -1.37 10.77
C ILE A 61 11.80 -1.10 11.28
N HIS A 62 11.15 -0.07 10.77
CA HIS A 62 9.81 0.24 11.23
C HIS A 62 8.76 -0.71 10.67
N LEU A 63 9.10 -1.49 9.67
CA LEU A 63 8.14 -2.38 9.03
C LEU A 63 7.72 -3.55 9.89
N TYR A 64 8.46 -3.82 10.96
CA TYR A 64 8.22 -5.02 11.75
C TYR A 64 7.85 -4.72 13.19
N ARG A 65 7.25 -3.56 13.43
CA ARG A 65 6.95 -3.16 14.79
C ARG A 65 5.60 -3.64 15.27
N HIS A 66 4.72 -4.04 14.36
CA HIS A 66 3.36 -4.45 14.70
C HIS A 66 3.11 -5.87 14.23
N SER A 67 2.01 -6.43 14.67
CA SER A 67 1.65 -7.79 14.28
C SER A 67 1.04 -7.86 12.89
N ASN A 68 0.56 -6.74 12.35
CA ASN A 68 -0.05 -6.74 11.03
C ASN A 68 0.89 -6.05 10.03
N PRO A 69 1.57 -6.81 9.19
CA PRO A 69 2.54 -6.21 8.26
C PRO A 69 1.92 -5.27 7.23
N PHE A 70 0.67 -5.51 6.84
CA PHE A 70 0.02 -4.57 5.92
C PHE A 70 -0.17 -3.21 6.56
N GLU A 71 -0.63 -3.18 7.82
CA GLU A 71 -0.82 -1.92 8.51
C GLU A 71 0.51 -1.21 8.73
N ASP A 72 1.56 -1.96 9.00
CA ASP A 72 2.88 -1.38 9.16
C ASP A 72 3.35 -0.68 7.90
N VAL A 73 3.26 -1.37 6.77
CA VAL A 73 3.78 -0.80 5.53
C VAL A 73 2.90 0.34 5.04
N ILE A 74 1.59 0.27 5.27
CA ILE A 74 0.70 1.36 4.90
C ILE A 74 1.03 2.61 5.71
N GLY A 75 1.24 2.44 7.02
CA GLY A 75 1.64 3.56 7.86
C GLY A 75 2.98 4.15 7.44
N PHE A 76 3.92 3.31 7.06
CA PHE A 76 5.22 3.76 6.58
C PHE A 76 5.07 4.55 5.27
N LEU A 77 4.25 4.04 4.35
CA LEU A 77 3.98 4.74 3.10
C LEU A 77 3.34 6.10 3.34
N ASP A 78 2.38 6.17 4.25
CA ASP A 78 1.74 7.43 4.59
C ASP A 78 2.76 8.44 5.09
N TYR A 79 3.63 8.00 5.98
CA TYR A 79 4.70 8.85 6.49
C TYR A 79 5.58 9.35 5.35
N GLN A 80 5.97 8.46 4.45
CA GLN A 80 6.85 8.82 3.34
C GLN A 80 6.17 9.76 2.34
N ILE A 81 4.89 9.55 2.09
CA ILE A 81 4.16 10.41 1.18
C ILE A 81 4.08 11.82 1.75
N GLU A 82 3.77 11.94 3.04
CA GLU A 82 3.69 13.24 3.68
C GLU A 82 5.01 13.98 3.67
N ARG A 83 6.12 13.24 3.72
CA ARG A 83 7.44 13.84 3.76
C ARG A 83 8.05 14.03 2.38
N GLY A 84 7.38 13.55 1.34
CA GLY A 84 7.89 13.68 -0.01
C GLY A 84 9.02 12.71 -0.34
N PHE A 85 9.13 11.60 0.38
CA PHE A 85 10.16 10.62 0.13
C PHE A 85 9.80 9.62 -0.95
N ILE A 86 8.50 9.45 -1.23
CA ILE A 86 8.04 8.53 -2.26
C ILE A 86 8.29 9.17 -3.62
N LYS A 87 8.76 8.40 -4.58
CA LYS A 87 8.97 8.90 -5.92
C LYS A 87 7.65 9.32 -6.55
N PRO A 88 7.61 10.47 -7.22
CA PRO A 88 6.34 11.00 -7.74
C PRO A 88 5.63 10.08 -8.71
N GLU A 89 6.37 9.20 -9.38
CA GLU A 89 5.75 8.30 -10.35
C GLU A 89 4.80 7.29 -9.71
N TYR A 90 4.92 7.08 -8.41
CA TYR A 90 4.01 6.19 -7.69
C TYR A 90 2.76 6.90 -7.21
N LEU A 91 2.69 8.20 -7.34
CA LEU A 91 1.60 8.99 -6.80
C LEU A 91 0.71 9.51 -7.92
N LYS A 92 -0.58 9.61 -7.61
CA LYS A 92 -1.53 10.16 -8.55
C LYS A 92 -1.28 11.66 -8.65
N GLN A 93 -1.20 12.14 -9.85
CA GLN A 93 -0.96 13.57 -10.10
C GLN A 93 -2.22 14.38 -10.06
#